data_62fc3617fdd046efc89d7fdf22224356
#
_entry.id   62fc3617fdd046efc89d7fdf22224356
#
_cell.length_a   1.000
_cell.length_b   1.000
_cell.length_c   1.000
_cell.angle_alpha   90.00
_cell.angle_beta   90.00
_cell.angle_gamma   90.00
#
_symmetry.space_group_name_H-M   'P 1'
#
loop_
_entity.id
_entity.type
_entity.pdbx_description
1 polymer ?
#
loop_
_entity_poly.entity_id
_entity_poly.type
_entity_poly.pdbx_seq_one_letter_code
_entity_poly.pdbx_strand_id
1 'polypeptide(L)'
;MYDVIIIGAGPAGISAGIYSVSRGKKTLILEKQAIGGLIGKVSTVTHYAGITEGETGKTFAERMKKQAMDAGVEFKMETVTEVELKGKTKTVTTERGVYQAEKVIIAAGTSPRMLGIPGEKELRGKGMTMNAAKDRDAYAGK
;
A
#
# COMPACT_ATOMS: atom_id res chain seq x y z
N MET A 1 -14.60 2.64 17.94
CA MET A 1 -14.35 1.26 17.49
C MET A 1 -14.79 1.13 16.03
N TYR A 2 -14.03 0.42 15.20
CA TYR A 2 -14.33 0.12 13.79
C TYR A 2 -14.90 -1.29 13.64
N ASP A 3 -15.65 -1.54 12.59
CA ASP A 3 -15.99 -2.92 12.21
C ASP A 3 -14.77 -3.61 11.61
N VAL A 4 -14.04 -2.88 10.74
CA VAL A 4 -12.87 -3.39 10.03
C VAL A 4 -11.73 -2.37 10.07
N ILE A 5 -10.53 -2.82 10.42
CA ILE A 5 -9.28 -2.09 10.18
C ILE A 5 -8.48 -2.84 9.13
N ILE A 6 -7.96 -2.11 8.14
CA ILE A 6 -7.14 -2.64 7.05
C ILE A 6 -5.75 -2.05 7.18
N ILE A 7 -4.72 -2.88 7.18
CA ILE A 7 -3.33 -2.47 7.27
C ILE A 7 -2.71 -2.52 5.88
N GLY A 8 -2.45 -1.35 5.32
CA GLY A 8 -1.91 -1.14 3.98
C GLY A 8 -2.95 -0.65 2.97
N ALA A 9 -2.62 0.42 2.25
CA ALA A 9 -3.44 1.06 1.24
C ALA A 9 -2.94 0.79 -0.20
N GLY A 10 -2.41 -0.39 -0.46
CA GLY A 10 -2.19 -0.90 -1.82
C GLY A 10 -3.51 -1.34 -2.48
N PRO A 11 -3.48 -1.84 -3.72
CA PRO A 11 -4.68 -2.27 -4.44
C PRO A 11 -5.56 -3.24 -3.66
N ALA A 12 -4.96 -4.18 -2.94
CA ALA A 12 -5.68 -5.16 -2.13
C ALA A 12 -6.43 -4.49 -0.96
N GLY A 13 -5.75 -3.61 -0.21
CA GLY A 13 -6.35 -2.91 0.93
C GLY A 13 -7.44 -1.92 0.50
N ILE A 14 -7.22 -1.19 -0.58
CA ILE A 14 -8.21 -0.28 -1.15
C ILE A 14 -9.46 -1.05 -1.61
N SER A 15 -9.27 -2.14 -2.34
CA SER A 15 -10.39 -2.99 -2.80
C SER A 15 -11.19 -3.56 -1.64
N ALA A 16 -10.50 -4.07 -0.61
CA ALA A 16 -11.13 -4.56 0.61
C ALA A 16 -11.90 -3.45 1.34
N GLY A 17 -11.35 -2.23 1.40
CA GLY A 17 -11.97 -1.06 2.01
C GLY A 17 -13.26 -0.65 1.31
N ILE A 18 -13.23 -0.51 -0.01
CA ILE A 18 -14.41 -0.19 -0.84
C ILE A 18 -15.51 -1.23 -0.62
N TYR A 19 -15.14 -2.51 -0.70
CA TYR A 19 -16.11 -3.59 -0.48
C TYR A 19 -16.69 -3.57 0.94
N SER A 20 -15.87 -3.30 1.94
CA SER A 20 -16.28 -3.25 3.35
C SER A 20 -17.31 -2.13 3.59
N VAL A 21 -17.03 -0.90 3.11
CA VAL A 21 -17.97 0.22 3.26
C VAL A 21 -19.24 0.02 2.45
N SER A 22 -19.18 -0.62 1.28
CA SER A 22 -20.38 -0.96 0.48
C SER A 22 -21.31 -1.94 1.20
N ARG A 23 -20.81 -2.65 2.21
CA ARG A 23 -21.57 -3.53 3.12
C ARG A 23 -21.97 -2.84 4.43
N GLY A 24 -21.88 -1.51 4.48
CA GLY A 24 -22.26 -0.72 5.65
C GLY A 24 -21.31 -0.82 6.83
N LYS A 25 -20.05 -1.26 6.61
CA LYS A 25 -19.06 -1.42 7.67
C LYS A 25 -18.26 -0.15 7.88
N LYS A 26 -18.13 0.29 9.14
CA LYS A 26 -17.23 1.36 9.52
C LYS A 26 -15.79 0.89 9.36
N THR A 27 -15.09 1.42 8.35
CA THR A 27 -13.80 0.89 7.90
C THR A 27 -12.71 1.96 7.97
N LEU A 28 -11.56 1.59 8.55
CA LEU A 28 -10.34 2.41 8.57
C LEU A 28 -9.23 1.68 7.81
N ILE A 29 -8.54 2.40 6.93
CA ILE A 29 -7.28 1.95 6.33
C ILE A 29 -6.11 2.71 6.95
N LEU A 30 -5.11 1.99 7.46
CA LEU A 30 -3.86 2.53 7.97
C LEU A 30 -2.75 2.31 6.93
N GLU A 31 -2.06 3.40 6.54
CA GLU A 31 -0.99 3.36 5.54
C GLU A 31 0.23 4.15 6.01
N LYS A 32 1.42 3.57 5.87
CA LYS A 32 2.66 4.19 6.37
C LYS A 32 3.38 5.12 5.39
N GLN A 33 3.14 4.98 4.07
CA GLN A 33 3.91 5.71 3.04
C GLN A 33 3.01 6.46 2.05
N ALA A 34 2.29 5.71 1.20
CA ALA A 34 1.49 6.31 0.14
C ALA A 34 0.31 5.43 -0.23
N ILE A 35 -0.86 6.02 -0.36
CA ILE A 35 -2.06 5.34 -0.85
C ILE A 35 -1.82 4.93 -2.31
N GLY A 36 -2.08 3.66 -2.63
CA GLY A 36 -1.76 3.02 -3.89
C GLY A 36 -0.61 2.01 -3.80
N GLY A 37 0.27 2.14 -2.78
CA GLY A 37 1.36 1.19 -2.55
C GLY A 37 2.34 1.10 -3.72
N LEU A 38 2.88 -0.09 -3.97
CA LEU A 38 3.91 -0.31 -5.00
C LEU A 38 3.40 -0.06 -6.42
N ILE A 39 2.11 -0.21 -6.72
CA ILE A 39 1.58 0.02 -8.07
C ILE A 39 1.80 1.46 -8.51
N GLY A 40 1.76 2.43 -7.60
CA GLY A 40 2.02 3.83 -7.90
C GLY A 40 3.46 4.14 -8.39
N LYS A 41 4.38 3.18 -8.26
CA LYS A 41 5.79 3.31 -8.66
C LYS A 41 6.11 2.70 -10.02
N VAL A 42 5.17 1.95 -10.63
CA VAL A 42 5.39 1.35 -11.96
C VAL A 42 5.12 2.38 -13.06
N SER A 43 5.86 2.28 -14.17
CA SER A 43 5.72 3.21 -15.30
C SER A 43 4.40 3.04 -16.03
N THR A 44 3.97 1.79 -16.25
CA THR A 44 2.73 1.44 -16.94
C THR A 44 2.05 0.28 -16.22
N VAL A 45 0.72 0.27 -16.25
CA VAL A 45 -0.10 -0.83 -15.72
C VAL A 45 -0.74 -1.55 -16.90
N THR A 46 -0.40 -2.81 -17.13
CA THR A 46 -0.85 -3.56 -18.31
C THR A 46 -1.59 -4.85 -17.96
N HIS A 47 -1.47 -5.34 -16.73
CA HIS A 47 -1.95 -6.66 -16.33
C HIS A 47 -2.92 -6.60 -15.14
N TYR A 48 -3.73 -5.55 -15.05
CA TYR A 48 -4.73 -5.40 -14.01
C TYR A 48 -6.11 -5.18 -14.62
N ALA A 49 -7.12 -5.88 -14.13
CA ALA A 49 -8.48 -5.74 -14.66
C ALA A 49 -9.04 -4.32 -14.44
N GLY A 50 -9.71 -3.77 -15.46
CA GLY A 50 -10.34 -2.44 -15.39
C GLY A 50 -9.37 -1.26 -15.55
N ILE A 51 -8.17 -1.47 -16.07
CA ILE A 51 -7.28 -0.38 -16.48
C ILE A 51 -7.67 0.20 -17.83
N THR A 52 -7.30 1.46 -18.05
CA THR A 52 -7.44 2.15 -19.34
C THR A 52 -6.14 2.09 -20.15
N GLU A 53 -6.23 2.23 -21.46
CA GLU A 53 -5.05 2.28 -22.32
C GLU A 53 -4.10 3.42 -21.91
N GLY A 54 -2.80 3.14 -21.85
CA GLY A 54 -1.79 4.12 -21.45
C GLY A 54 -1.77 4.46 -19.96
N GLU A 55 -2.48 3.71 -19.12
CA GLU A 55 -2.51 4.00 -17.68
C GLU A 55 -1.14 3.78 -17.03
N THR A 56 -0.69 4.78 -16.29
CA THR A 56 0.51 4.70 -15.45
C THR A 56 0.17 4.19 -14.06
N GLY A 57 1.17 3.69 -13.34
CA GLY A 57 0.97 3.31 -11.94
C GLY A 57 0.47 4.47 -11.07
N LYS A 58 0.94 5.68 -11.35
CA LYS A 58 0.54 6.89 -10.63
C LYS A 58 -0.94 7.20 -10.85
N THR A 59 -1.40 7.28 -12.11
CA THR A 59 -2.80 7.60 -12.44
C THR A 59 -3.75 6.51 -11.93
N PHE A 60 -3.34 5.25 -11.99
CA PHE A 60 -4.10 4.14 -11.44
C PHE A 60 -4.23 4.23 -9.92
N ALA A 61 -3.14 4.51 -9.19
CA ALA A 61 -3.16 4.69 -7.74
C ALA A 61 -4.06 5.88 -7.32
N GLU A 62 -3.99 7.00 -8.04
CA GLU A 62 -4.83 8.18 -7.79
C GLU A 62 -6.32 7.86 -8.02
N ARG A 63 -6.64 7.13 -9.08
CA ARG A 63 -8.01 6.71 -9.39
C ARG A 63 -8.57 5.77 -8.33
N MET A 64 -7.79 4.77 -7.89
CA MET A 64 -8.20 3.88 -6.80
C MET A 64 -8.41 4.65 -5.48
N LYS A 65 -7.50 5.57 -5.15
CA LYS A 65 -7.61 6.43 -3.97
C LYS A 65 -8.91 7.22 -4.00
N LYS A 66 -9.18 7.91 -5.14
CA LYS A 66 -10.39 8.70 -5.31
C LYS A 66 -11.64 7.83 -5.15
N GLN A 67 -11.70 6.68 -5.79
CA GLN A 67 -12.83 5.75 -5.68
C GLN A 67 -13.09 5.33 -4.22
N ALA A 68 -12.04 5.04 -3.47
CA ALA A 68 -12.18 4.66 -2.06
C ALA A 68 -12.67 5.81 -1.18
N MET A 69 -12.17 7.03 -1.42
CA MET A 69 -12.62 8.22 -0.69
C MET A 69 -14.09 8.55 -1.01
N ASP A 70 -14.47 8.49 -2.28
CA ASP A 70 -15.86 8.71 -2.73
C ASP A 70 -16.82 7.65 -2.13
N ALA A 71 -16.33 6.43 -1.93
CA ALA A 71 -17.09 5.36 -1.27
C ALA A 71 -17.20 5.53 0.26
N GLY A 72 -16.48 6.49 0.86
CA GLY A 72 -16.51 6.76 2.31
C GLY A 72 -15.50 5.96 3.14
N VAL A 73 -14.45 5.44 2.53
CA VAL A 73 -13.35 4.79 3.28
C VAL A 73 -12.54 5.84 4.03
N GLU A 74 -12.36 5.65 5.33
CA GLU A 74 -11.48 6.47 6.16
C GLU A 74 -10.02 6.02 6.01
N PHE A 75 -9.11 6.98 5.78
CA PHE A 75 -7.67 6.74 5.72
C PHE A 75 -6.94 7.49 6.82
N LYS A 76 -5.94 6.85 7.42
CA LYS A 76 -4.94 7.51 8.27
C LYS A 76 -3.53 7.13 7.82
N MET A 77 -2.71 8.17 7.65
CA MET A 77 -1.30 8.02 7.29
C MET A 77 -0.49 7.78 8.57
N GLU A 78 -0.45 6.53 9.01
CA GLU A 78 0.17 6.11 10.27
C GLU A 78 0.84 4.75 10.10
N THR A 79 2.00 4.59 10.76
CA THR A 79 2.74 3.33 10.79
C THR A 79 2.18 2.43 11.88
N VAL A 80 1.69 1.25 11.51
CA VAL A 80 1.32 0.22 12.47
C VAL A 80 2.59 -0.37 13.07
N THR A 81 2.67 -0.37 14.39
CA THR A 81 3.82 -0.87 15.16
C THR A 81 3.54 -2.21 15.84
N GLU A 82 2.28 -2.45 16.21
CA GLU A 82 1.87 -3.67 16.90
C GLU A 82 0.43 -4.03 16.58
N VAL A 83 0.12 -5.32 16.64
CA VAL A 83 -1.24 -5.83 16.52
C VAL A 83 -1.51 -6.92 17.57
N GLU A 84 -2.67 -6.84 18.26
CA GLU A 84 -3.20 -7.93 19.07
C GLU A 84 -4.48 -8.44 18.38
N LEU A 85 -4.39 -9.66 17.84
CA LEU A 85 -5.45 -10.22 16.99
C LEU A 85 -6.29 -11.31 17.67
N LYS A 86 -6.01 -11.60 18.95
CA LYS A 86 -6.78 -12.57 19.72
C LYS A 86 -8.08 -11.95 20.28
N GLY A 87 -9.04 -12.80 20.61
CA GLY A 87 -10.30 -12.36 21.22
C GLY A 87 -11.30 -11.74 20.23
N LYS A 88 -12.40 -11.23 20.72
CA LYS A 88 -13.47 -10.58 19.94
C LYS A 88 -13.02 -9.24 19.37
N THR A 89 -12.42 -8.39 20.19
CA THR A 89 -11.90 -7.08 19.82
C THR A 89 -10.43 -7.20 19.48
N LYS A 90 -10.05 -6.73 18.30
CA LYS A 90 -8.67 -6.63 17.83
C LYS A 90 -8.13 -5.26 18.13
N THR A 91 -6.87 -5.18 18.48
CA THR A 91 -6.19 -3.89 18.74
C THR A 91 -5.06 -3.70 17.72
N VAL A 92 -5.02 -2.50 17.14
CA VAL A 92 -3.97 -2.09 16.20
C VAL A 92 -3.33 -0.83 16.76
N THR A 93 -2.05 -0.90 17.09
CA THR A 93 -1.25 0.21 17.63
C THR A 93 -0.42 0.84 16.51
N THR A 94 -0.41 2.16 16.47
CA THR A 94 0.42 2.97 15.56
C THR A 94 1.34 3.88 16.37
N GLU A 95 2.25 4.59 15.70
CA GLU A 95 3.05 5.64 16.34
C GLU A 95 2.24 6.83 16.86
N ARG A 96 0.95 6.91 16.52
CA ARG A 96 0.08 8.05 16.90
C ARG A 96 -1.09 7.68 17.79
N GLY A 97 -1.39 6.39 17.94
CA GLY A 97 -2.52 5.97 18.77
C GLY A 97 -2.87 4.51 18.66
N VAL A 98 -3.93 4.15 19.34
CA VAL A 98 -4.44 2.79 19.43
C VAL A 98 -5.86 2.73 18.86
N TYR A 99 -6.12 1.80 17.97
CA TYR A 99 -7.39 1.58 17.30
C TYR A 99 -7.94 0.21 17.61
N GLN A 100 -9.26 0.12 17.71
CA GLN A 100 -9.95 -1.15 17.96
C GLN A 100 -10.92 -1.49 16.84
N ALA A 101 -10.99 -2.76 16.47
CA ALA A 101 -11.92 -3.28 15.49
C ALA A 101 -12.39 -4.72 15.83
N GLU A 102 -13.50 -5.11 15.22
CA GLU A 102 -13.95 -6.51 15.26
C GLU A 102 -13.09 -7.39 14.35
N LYS A 103 -12.69 -6.87 13.20
CA LYS A 103 -11.89 -7.58 12.17
C LYS A 103 -10.70 -6.74 11.75
N VAL A 104 -9.60 -7.42 11.43
CA VAL A 104 -8.41 -6.81 10.83
C VAL A 104 -8.07 -7.56 9.55
N ILE A 105 -7.80 -6.79 8.48
CA ILE A 105 -7.29 -7.31 7.21
C ILE A 105 -5.85 -6.83 7.07
N ILE A 106 -4.92 -7.75 6.88
CA ILE A 106 -3.52 -7.43 6.64
C ILE A 106 -3.28 -7.42 5.13
N ALA A 107 -3.08 -6.23 4.56
CA ALA A 107 -2.81 -5.99 3.14
C ALA A 107 -1.50 -5.20 2.97
N ALA A 108 -0.50 -5.52 3.80
CA ALA A 108 0.76 -4.77 3.94
C ALA A 108 1.68 -4.84 2.71
N GLY A 109 1.35 -5.68 1.72
CA GLY A 109 2.14 -5.83 0.50
C GLY A 109 3.51 -6.43 0.75
N THR A 110 4.48 -6.04 -0.10
CA THR A 110 5.86 -6.51 -0.04
C THR A 110 6.84 -5.35 -0.14
N SER A 111 8.08 -5.59 0.27
CA SER A 111 9.20 -4.70 0.01
C SER A 111 10.37 -5.52 -0.56
N PRO A 112 11.20 -4.93 -1.45
CA PRO A 112 12.41 -5.60 -1.93
C PRO A 112 13.30 -6.02 -0.75
N ARG A 113 13.77 -7.26 -0.77
CA ARG A 113 14.74 -7.73 0.22
C ARG A 113 16.08 -7.06 -0.07
N MET A 114 16.68 -6.50 0.97
CA MET A 114 18.05 -5.98 0.91
C MET A 114 19.05 -7.14 0.99
N LEU A 115 20.18 -7.00 0.29
CA LEU A 115 21.28 -7.98 0.34
C LEU A 115 22.02 -7.92 1.67
N GLY A 116 22.01 -6.76 2.33
CA GLY A 116 22.70 -6.51 3.58
C GLY A 116 24.23 -6.37 3.45
N ILE A 117 24.70 -6.06 2.25
CA ILE A 117 26.12 -5.84 1.97
C ILE A 117 26.53 -4.39 2.20
N PRO A 118 27.81 -4.12 2.54
CA PRO A 118 28.31 -2.75 2.67
C PRO A 118 28.12 -1.95 1.36
N GLY A 119 27.68 -0.70 1.49
CA GLY A 119 27.45 0.20 0.35
C GLY A 119 26.13 0.04 -0.38
N GLU A 120 25.31 -0.96 -0.05
CA GLU A 120 24.03 -1.20 -0.74
C GLU A 120 23.08 0.00 -0.70
N LYS A 121 22.97 0.65 0.46
CA LYS A 121 22.08 1.81 0.63
C LYS A 121 22.61 3.04 -0.11
N GLU A 122 23.89 3.28 -0.03
CA GLU A 122 24.59 4.44 -0.58
C GLU A 122 24.66 4.39 -2.12
N LEU A 123 24.82 3.18 -2.69
CA LEU A 123 24.96 2.95 -4.12
C LEU A 123 23.62 2.74 -4.83
N ARG A 124 22.52 2.63 -4.10
CA ARG A 124 21.20 2.45 -4.69
C ARG A 124 20.82 3.64 -5.57
N GLY A 125 20.63 3.39 -6.86
CA GLY A 125 20.40 4.42 -7.89
C GLY A 125 21.68 5.17 -8.32
N LYS A 126 22.87 4.78 -7.80
CA LYS A 126 24.18 5.37 -8.14
C LYS A 126 25.19 4.30 -8.58
N GLY A 127 24.73 3.25 -9.24
CA GLY A 127 25.53 2.10 -9.66
C GLY A 127 24.89 0.76 -9.32
N MET A 128 24.00 0.73 -8.31
CA MET A 128 23.19 -0.44 -7.98
C MET A 128 21.73 -0.18 -8.35
N THR A 129 21.16 -1.00 -9.23
CA THR A 129 19.76 -0.93 -9.62
C THR A 129 18.96 -2.06 -8.96
N MET A 130 17.67 -1.77 -8.67
CA MET A 130 16.69 -2.77 -8.25
C MET A 130 15.74 -3.19 -9.38
N ASN A 131 15.83 -2.53 -10.55
CA ASN A 131 15.00 -2.81 -11.71
C ASN A 131 15.82 -2.60 -13.00
N ALA A 132 16.54 -3.62 -13.39
CA ALA A 132 17.42 -3.56 -14.56
C ALA A 132 16.70 -3.14 -15.85
N ALA A 133 15.45 -3.56 -16.05
CA ALA A 133 14.68 -3.19 -17.24
C ALA A 133 14.35 -1.69 -17.30
N LYS A 134 14.01 -1.10 -16.15
CA LYS A 134 13.70 0.32 -16.04
C LYS A 134 14.94 1.20 -16.15
N ASP A 135 16.04 0.74 -15.55
CA ASP A 135 17.26 1.54 -15.39
C ASP A 135 18.29 1.25 -16.47
N ARG A 136 17.98 0.36 -17.46
CA ARG A 136 18.89 -0.10 -18.50
C ARG A 136 19.63 1.05 -19.20
N ASP A 137 18.90 2.08 -19.59
CA ASP A 137 19.46 3.16 -20.40
C ASP A 137 20.41 4.07 -19.59
N ALA A 138 20.23 4.14 -18.27
CA ALA A 138 21.14 4.86 -17.36
C ALA A 138 22.52 4.17 -17.23
N TYR A 139 22.61 2.88 -17.60
CA TYR A 139 23.83 2.07 -17.52
C TYR A 139 24.37 1.67 -18.90
N ALA A 140 23.79 2.16 -19.98
CA ALA A 140 24.30 1.89 -21.34
C ALA A 140 25.72 2.42 -21.50
N GLY A 141 26.63 1.57 -21.92
CA GLY A 141 28.04 1.91 -22.14
C GLY A 141 28.92 2.02 -20.89
N LYS A 142 28.43 1.55 -19.73
CA LYS A 142 29.20 1.51 -18.47
C LYS A 142 29.58 0.09 -18.08
#